data_19e4a2108877588a147b07ce1bdb33e9
#
_entry.id   19e4a2108877588a147b07ce1bdb33e9
#
_cell.length_a   1.000
_cell.length_b   1.000
_cell.length_c   1.000
_cell.angle_alpha   90.00
_cell.angle_beta   90.00
_cell.angle_gamma   90.00
#
_symmetry.space_group_name_H-M   'P 1'
#
loop_
_entity.id
_entity.type
_entity.pdbx_description
1 polymer ?
#
loop_
_entity_poly.entity_id
_entity_poly.type
_entity_poly.pdbx_seq_one_letter_code
_entity_poly.pdbx_strand_id
1 'polypeptide(L)'
;MGKLPNNIVGVTGEYLVCAELGKKGILGLLTPKNNPLFDIVATSLDGKRSVAIQVKTMSNDNNQGWKLGKDICIKQNNDNLFVVLVNMKENENDFFIYQYDVLSERVEEVYNKYISTPKKNGSPRKDVNFRWFDFKEFTSDDYLRINNWGILGFD
;
A
#
# COMPACT_ATOMS: atom_id res chain seq x y z
N MET A 1 10.85 20.01 -2.54
CA MET A 1 9.46 19.98 -3.02
C MET A 1 8.55 20.31 -1.84
N GLY A 2 7.62 21.23 -2.02
CA GLY A 2 6.66 21.59 -0.96
C GLY A 2 5.61 20.53 -0.73
N LYS A 3 4.84 20.70 0.34
CA LYS A 3 3.75 19.78 0.68
C LYS A 3 2.65 19.82 -0.40
N LEU A 4 2.30 18.66 -0.93
CA LEU A 4 1.23 18.52 -1.90
C LEU A 4 -0.11 18.21 -1.21
N PRO A 5 -1.25 18.64 -1.77
CA PRO A 5 -2.55 18.20 -1.28
C PRO A 5 -2.70 16.68 -1.32
N ASN A 6 -3.36 16.11 -0.33
CA ASN A 6 -3.47 14.64 -0.21
C ASN A 6 -4.14 13.97 -1.42
N ASN A 7 -5.14 14.64 -2.02
CA ASN A 7 -5.79 14.10 -3.22
C ASN A 7 -4.84 14.05 -4.43
N ILE A 8 -3.92 14.99 -4.53
CA ILE A 8 -2.90 14.98 -5.59
C ILE A 8 -1.88 13.88 -5.33
N VAL A 9 -1.42 13.73 -4.08
CA VAL A 9 -0.52 12.63 -3.68
C VAL A 9 -1.13 11.28 -4.04
N GLY A 10 -2.39 11.05 -3.66
CA GLY A 10 -3.08 9.79 -3.91
C GLY A 10 -3.20 9.46 -5.39
N VAL A 11 -3.71 10.39 -6.21
CA VAL A 11 -3.88 10.13 -7.64
C VAL A 11 -2.54 10.00 -8.36
N THR A 12 -1.53 10.75 -7.93
CA THR A 12 -0.19 10.62 -8.50
C THR A 12 0.39 9.23 -8.26
N GLY A 13 0.20 8.69 -7.05
CA GLY A 13 0.61 7.31 -6.74
C GLY A 13 -0.06 6.29 -7.66
N GLU A 14 -1.35 6.45 -7.93
CA GLU A 14 -2.08 5.58 -8.85
C GLU A 14 -1.51 5.64 -10.27
N TYR A 15 -1.24 6.84 -10.78
CA TYR A 15 -0.61 7.01 -12.10
C TYR A 15 0.80 6.40 -12.15
N LEU A 16 1.59 6.55 -11.10
CA LEU A 16 2.93 5.96 -11.02
C LEU A 16 2.87 4.43 -11.07
N VAL A 17 1.93 3.82 -10.37
CA VAL A 17 1.74 2.36 -10.43
C VAL A 17 1.34 1.93 -11.84
N CYS A 18 0.40 2.62 -12.47
CA CYS A 18 0.00 2.34 -13.85
C CYS A 18 1.19 2.45 -14.82
N ALA A 19 2.04 3.46 -14.64
CA ALA A 19 3.22 3.65 -15.47
C ALA A 19 4.23 2.48 -15.31
N GLU A 20 4.48 2.06 -14.08
CA GLU A 20 5.37 0.91 -13.82
C GLU A 20 4.81 -0.38 -14.41
N LEU A 21 3.51 -0.61 -14.30
CA LEU A 21 2.85 -1.76 -14.92
C LEU A 21 3.02 -1.72 -16.44
N GLY A 22 2.78 -0.56 -17.05
CA GLY A 22 2.93 -0.38 -18.51
C GLY A 22 4.34 -0.67 -19.02
N LYS A 23 5.37 -0.27 -18.27
CA LYS A 23 6.77 -0.58 -18.59
C LYS A 23 7.03 -2.09 -18.63
N LYS A 24 6.22 -2.88 -17.95
CA LYS A 24 6.33 -4.35 -17.90
C LYS A 24 5.35 -5.05 -18.84
N GLY A 25 4.66 -4.31 -19.69
CA GLY A 25 3.67 -4.88 -20.60
C GLY A 25 2.36 -5.29 -19.93
N ILE A 26 2.05 -4.72 -18.78
CA ILE A 26 0.80 -4.95 -18.05
C ILE A 26 -0.06 -3.69 -18.17
N LEU A 27 -1.31 -3.86 -18.58
CA LEU A 27 -2.23 -2.74 -18.72
C LEU A 27 -2.86 -2.41 -17.35
N GLY A 28 -2.56 -1.23 -16.83
CA GLY A 28 -3.18 -0.72 -15.61
C GLY A 28 -4.34 0.20 -15.95
N LEU A 29 -5.53 -0.13 -15.48
CA LEU A 29 -6.76 0.63 -15.69
C LEU A 29 -7.24 1.22 -14.38
N LEU A 30 -7.37 2.53 -14.33
CA LEU A 30 -7.95 3.21 -13.16
C LEU A 30 -9.44 2.90 -13.05
N THR A 31 -9.90 2.59 -11.85
CA THR A 31 -11.32 2.41 -11.57
C THR A 31 -12.01 3.78 -11.41
N PRO A 32 -13.35 3.84 -11.55
CA PRO A 32 -14.08 5.04 -11.22
C PRO A 32 -13.80 5.52 -9.80
N LYS A 33 -13.84 6.84 -9.60
CA LYS A 33 -13.70 7.42 -8.26
C LYS A 33 -14.72 6.81 -7.31
N ASN A 34 -14.34 6.67 -6.05
CA ASN A 34 -15.18 6.12 -4.97
C ASN A 34 -15.33 4.60 -4.99
N ASN A 35 -14.53 3.85 -5.76
CA ASN A 35 -14.41 2.42 -5.52
C ASN A 35 -13.70 2.22 -4.17
N PRO A 36 -14.35 1.60 -3.18
CA PRO A 36 -13.80 1.59 -1.82
C PRO A 36 -12.66 0.60 -1.61
N LEU A 37 -12.49 -0.37 -2.50
CA LEU A 37 -11.58 -1.49 -2.24
C LEU A 37 -10.32 -1.47 -3.09
N PHE A 38 -10.41 -1.08 -4.37
CA PHE A 38 -9.24 -1.06 -5.25
C PHE A 38 -9.31 0.11 -6.24
N ASP A 39 -8.14 0.54 -6.69
CA ASP A 39 -7.96 1.73 -7.51
C ASP A 39 -7.61 1.39 -8.96
N ILE A 40 -7.03 0.20 -9.18
CA ILE A 40 -6.50 -0.24 -10.46
C ILE A 40 -6.94 -1.68 -10.73
N VAL A 41 -7.34 -1.95 -11.96
CA VAL A 41 -7.37 -3.30 -12.52
C VAL A 41 -6.15 -3.44 -13.41
N ALA A 42 -5.26 -4.38 -13.07
CA ALA A 42 -4.09 -4.71 -13.87
C ALA A 42 -4.37 -5.97 -14.67
N THR A 43 -4.20 -5.91 -15.99
CA THR A 43 -4.50 -7.05 -16.85
C THR A 43 -3.36 -7.30 -17.84
N SER A 44 -3.11 -8.57 -18.15
CA SER A 44 -2.19 -8.94 -19.22
C SER A 44 -2.75 -8.49 -20.57
N LEU A 45 -1.86 -8.26 -21.55
CA LEU A 45 -2.28 -7.76 -22.87
C LEU A 45 -3.19 -8.75 -23.62
N ASP A 46 -3.09 -10.04 -23.31
CA ASP A 46 -3.98 -11.06 -23.87
C ASP A 46 -5.29 -11.22 -23.08
N GLY A 47 -5.45 -10.47 -21.98
CA GLY A 47 -6.64 -10.50 -21.14
C GLY A 47 -6.81 -11.73 -20.27
N LYS A 48 -5.86 -12.65 -20.27
CA LYS A 48 -6.01 -13.94 -19.55
C LYS A 48 -5.83 -13.82 -18.05
N ARG A 49 -5.05 -12.85 -17.57
CA ARG A 49 -4.85 -12.61 -16.14
C ARG A 49 -5.20 -11.18 -15.79
N SER A 50 -6.01 -11.04 -14.75
CA SER A 50 -6.34 -9.73 -14.17
C SER A 50 -6.26 -9.81 -12.66
N VAL A 51 -5.75 -8.73 -12.06
CA VAL A 51 -5.72 -8.56 -10.61
C VAL A 51 -6.21 -7.16 -10.24
N ALA A 52 -6.72 -7.00 -9.04
CA ALA A 52 -7.13 -5.71 -8.49
C ALA A 52 -6.03 -5.20 -7.55
N ILE A 53 -5.75 -3.90 -7.62
CA ILE A 53 -4.70 -3.27 -6.81
C ILE A 53 -5.27 -2.06 -6.09
N GLN A 54 -5.12 -2.03 -4.78
CA GLN A 54 -5.29 -0.83 -3.98
C GLN A 54 -3.95 -0.11 -3.87
N VAL A 55 -3.93 1.20 -4.10
CA VAL A 55 -2.72 2.02 -4.01
C VAL A 55 -2.79 2.89 -2.77
N LYS A 56 -1.75 2.88 -1.97
CA LYS A 56 -1.59 3.76 -0.82
C LYS A 56 -0.28 4.52 -0.97
N THR A 57 -0.36 5.85 -1.06
CA THR A 57 0.79 6.70 -1.29
C THR A 57 1.15 7.46 -0.03
N MET A 58 2.41 7.38 0.36
CA MET A 58 2.93 8.14 1.49
C MET A 58 3.02 9.61 1.11
N SER A 59 2.62 10.50 2.02
CA SER A 59 2.75 11.93 1.83
C SER A 59 4.22 12.30 1.58
N ASN A 60 4.47 13.17 0.60
CA ASN A 60 5.81 13.55 0.20
C ASN A 60 6.62 14.32 1.25
N ASP A 61 5.99 14.83 2.28
CA ASP A 61 6.63 15.48 3.43
C ASP A 61 6.81 14.54 4.62
N ASN A 62 6.46 13.27 4.47
CA ASN A 62 6.49 12.25 5.49
C ASN A 62 7.52 11.18 5.13
N ASN A 63 8.40 10.89 6.04
CA ASN A 63 9.40 9.83 5.92
C ASN A 63 9.22 8.73 6.98
N GLN A 64 8.10 8.75 7.67
CA GLN A 64 7.78 7.80 8.74
C GLN A 64 7.24 6.47 8.20
N GLY A 65 6.28 6.55 7.26
CA GLY A 65 5.57 5.39 6.73
C GLY A 65 4.17 5.77 6.25
N TRP A 66 3.31 4.78 6.19
CA TRP A 66 1.94 4.94 5.66
C TRP A 66 0.94 5.00 6.79
N LYS A 67 0.08 6.01 6.75
CA LYS A 67 -1.10 6.10 7.62
C LYS A 67 -2.29 5.48 6.89
N LEU A 68 -2.73 4.33 7.35
CA LEU A 68 -3.79 3.55 6.74
C LEU A 68 -5.08 3.61 7.57
N GLY A 69 -6.23 3.44 6.93
CA GLY A 69 -7.48 3.27 7.64
C GLY A 69 -7.52 1.91 8.35
N LYS A 70 -8.31 1.80 9.40
CA LYS A 70 -8.45 0.55 10.18
C LYS A 70 -8.97 -0.63 9.33
N ASP A 71 -9.68 -0.34 8.24
CA ASP A 71 -10.25 -1.36 7.36
C ASP A 71 -9.18 -2.20 6.66
N ILE A 72 -7.92 -1.71 6.61
CA ILE A 72 -6.81 -2.51 6.07
C ILE A 72 -6.60 -3.81 6.84
N CYS A 73 -7.00 -3.87 8.11
CA CYS A 73 -6.88 -5.07 8.94
C CYS A 73 -7.99 -6.10 8.70
N ILE A 74 -8.96 -5.80 7.82
CA ILE A 74 -10.03 -6.74 7.46
C ILE A 74 -9.55 -7.57 6.27
N LYS A 75 -9.32 -8.86 6.49
CA LYS A 75 -8.93 -9.79 5.43
C LYS A 75 -10.03 -9.92 4.38
N GLN A 76 -9.63 -9.98 3.12
CA GLN A 76 -10.54 -10.05 1.98
C GLN A 76 -10.69 -11.47 1.41
N ASN A 77 -9.77 -12.37 1.75
CA ASN A 77 -9.75 -13.76 1.25
C ASN A 77 -9.81 -13.81 -0.30
N ASN A 78 -9.03 -12.94 -0.95
CA ASN A 78 -8.98 -12.83 -2.40
C ASN A 78 -7.52 -12.81 -2.85
N ASP A 79 -7.08 -13.91 -3.46
CA ASP A 79 -5.69 -14.07 -3.91
C ASP A 79 -5.33 -13.14 -5.10
N ASN A 80 -6.32 -12.53 -5.73
CA ASN A 80 -6.14 -11.60 -6.84
C ASN A 80 -6.29 -10.13 -6.42
N LEU A 81 -6.26 -9.85 -5.13
CA LEU A 81 -6.29 -8.50 -4.59
C LEU A 81 -4.95 -8.18 -3.93
N PHE A 82 -4.37 -7.06 -4.34
CA PHE A 82 -3.04 -6.61 -3.92
C PHE A 82 -3.09 -5.19 -3.40
N VAL A 83 -2.09 -4.82 -2.62
CA VAL A 83 -1.85 -3.45 -2.21
C VAL A 83 -0.44 -3.07 -2.65
N VAL A 84 -0.31 -1.89 -3.25
CA VAL A 84 0.99 -1.29 -3.53
C VAL A 84 1.14 -0.06 -2.65
N LEU A 85 2.14 -0.09 -1.79
CA LEU A 85 2.53 1.05 -0.96
C LEU A 85 3.56 1.86 -1.74
N VAL A 86 3.24 3.11 -2.02
CA VAL A 86 4.10 3.99 -2.82
C VAL A 86 4.80 4.99 -1.90
N ASN A 87 6.12 5.01 -1.97
CA ASN A 87 6.94 6.06 -1.41
C ASN A 87 7.40 6.96 -2.56
N MET A 88 6.69 8.06 -2.76
CA MET A 88 6.96 9.00 -3.84
C MET A 88 8.12 9.90 -3.46
N LYS A 89 9.18 9.85 -4.23
CA LYS A 89 10.38 10.66 -4.06
C LYS A 89 10.63 11.50 -5.30
N GLU A 90 11.48 12.49 -5.16
CA GLU A 90 11.78 13.43 -6.26
C GLU A 90 12.42 12.74 -7.47
N ASN A 91 13.38 11.85 -7.24
CA ASN A 91 14.17 11.24 -8.32
C ASN A 91 13.82 9.78 -8.59
N GLU A 92 13.40 9.04 -7.59
CA GLU A 92 13.13 7.61 -7.71
C GLU A 92 12.06 7.20 -6.70
N ASN A 93 11.03 6.53 -7.19
CA ASN A 93 9.95 6.07 -6.34
C ASN A 93 10.21 4.64 -5.86
N ASP A 94 9.78 4.34 -4.64
CA ASP A 94 9.80 2.97 -4.14
C ASP A 94 8.35 2.43 -4.08
N PHE A 95 8.19 1.20 -4.52
CA PHE A 95 6.92 0.50 -4.52
C PHE A 95 7.08 -0.78 -3.70
N PHE A 96 6.22 -0.95 -2.68
CA PHE A 96 6.20 -2.19 -1.88
C PHE A 96 4.94 -2.96 -2.23
N ILE A 97 5.09 -4.15 -2.78
CA ILE A 97 3.98 -4.94 -3.31
C ILE A 97 3.59 -6.04 -2.32
N TYR A 98 2.30 -6.07 -1.98
CA TYR A 98 1.73 -7.05 -1.05
C TYR A 98 0.49 -7.69 -1.65
N GLN A 99 0.32 -8.98 -1.43
CA GLN A 99 -1.01 -9.55 -1.45
C GLN A 99 -1.80 -8.93 -0.29
N TYR A 100 -3.08 -8.62 -0.51
CA TYR A 100 -3.86 -7.81 0.45
C TYR A 100 -3.83 -8.40 1.87
N ASP A 101 -4.14 -9.69 2.02
CA ASP A 101 -4.22 -10.31 3.33
C ASP A 101 -2.87 -10.41 4.03
N VAL A 102 -1.78 -10.48 3.27
CA VAL A 102 -0.42 -10.44 3.85
C VAL A 102 -0.15 -9.08 4.48
N LEU A 103 -0.47 -7.99 3.79
CA LEU A 103 -0.35 -6.65 4.37
C LEU A 103 -1.29 -6.48 5.56
N SER A 104 -2.52 -6.97 5.44
CA SER A 104 -3.51 -6.93 6.53
C SER A 104 -2.94 -7.53 7.81
N GLU A 105 -2.34 -8.72 7.74
CA GLU A 105 -1.68 -9.36 8.88
C GLU A 105 -0.53 -8.53 9.44
N ARG A 106 0.33 -8.00 8.57
CA ARG A 106 1.47 -7.19 9.02
C ARG A 106 1.02 -5.94 9.76
N VAL A 107 0.04 -5.23 9.23
CA VAL A 107 -0.48 -4.01 9.85
C VAL A 107 -1.16 -4.34 11.19
N GLU A 108 -1.89 -5.45 11.26
CA GLU A 108 -2.52 -5.90 12.50
C GLU A 108 -1.50 -6.26 13.57
N GLU A 109 -0.42 -6.97 13.23
CA GLU A 109 0.69 -7.27 14.14
C GLU A 109 1.29 -6.00 14.74
N VAL A 110 1.58 -5.02 13.88
CA VAL A 110 2.16 -3.74 14.30
C VAL A 110 1.20 -3.00 15.23
N TYR A 111 -0.08 -2.99 14.90
CA TYR A 111 -1.09 -2.33 15.72
C TYR A 111 -1.28 -3.02 17.07
N ASN A 112 -1.33 -4.35 17.10
CA ASN A 112 -1.48 -5.11 18.35
C ASN A 112 -0.29 -4.87 19.28
N LYS A 113 0.92 -4.80 18.75
CA LYS A 113 2.11 -4.42 19.51
C LYS A 113 1.99 -3.02 20.08
N TYR A 114 1.54 -2.07 19.27
CA TYR A 114 1.35 -0.68 19.69
C TYR A 114 0.31 -0.56 20.80
N ILE A 115 -0.88 -1.14 20.62
CA ILE A 115 -1.99 -1.00 21.57
C ILE A 115 -1.71 -1.71 22.90
N SER A 116 -0.93 -2.79 22.88
CA SER A 116 -0.56 -3.55 24.07
C SER A 116 0.63 -2.95 24.83
N THR A 117 1.34 -1.98 24.24
CA THR A 117 2.48 -1.31 24.89
C THR A 117 1.99 -0.04 25.57
N PRO A 118 2.10 0.07 26.91
CA PRO A 118 1.66 1.27 27.62
C PRO A 118 2.41 2.53 27.17
N LYS A 119 1.80 3.68 27.36
CA LYS A 119 2.47 4.97 27.19
C LYS A 119 3.63 5.10 28.19
N LYS A 120 4.51 6.08 27.94
CA LYS A 120 5.65 6.36 28.85
C LYS A 120 5.25 6.59 30.30
N ASN A 121 4.05 7.14 30.53
CA ASN A 121 3.50 7.38 31.87
C ASN A 121 2.80 6.16 32.48
N GLY A 122 2.83 5.00 31.82
CA GLY A 122 2.21 3.75 32.27
C GLY A 122 0.71 3.61 31.97
N SER A 123 0.05 4.65 31.43
CA SER A 123 -1.36 4.56 31.07
C SER A 123 -1.58 3.74 29.79
N PRO A 124 -2.75 3.07 29.64
CA PRO A 124 -3.05 2.29 28.44
C PRO A 124 -3.26 3.20 27.24
N ARG A 125 -2.92 2.67 26.03
CA ARG A 125 -3.22 3.34 24.77
C ARG A 125 -4.68 3.09 24.39
N LYS A 126 -5.30 4.10 23.78
CA LYS A 126 -6.67 3.99 23.28
C LYS A 126 -6.68 3.52 21.83
N ASP A 127 -7.71 2.76 21.46
CA ASP A 127 -7.96 2.41 20.07
C ASP A 127 -8.25 3.67 19.25
N VAL A 128 -7.79 3.66 18.00
CA VAL A 128 -7.94 4.76 17.03
C VAL A 128 -8.40 4.22 15.68
N ASN A 129 -8.90 5.11 14.82
CA ASN A 129 -9.47 4.73 13.51
C ASN A 129 -8.44 4.59 12.39
N PHE A 130 -7.16 4.69 12.71
CA PHE A 130 -6.09 4.58 11.73
C PHE A 130 -5.02 3.62 12.21
N ARG A 131 -4.20 3.17 11.24
CA ARG A 131 -3.08 2.25 11.48
C ARG A 131 -1.85 2.82 10.79
N TRP A 132 -0.78 3.04 11.55
CA TRP A 132 0.50 3.41 10.97
C TRP A 132 1.29 2.16 10.61
N PHE A 133 1.82 2.12 9.39
CA PHE A 133 2.79 1.11 8.98
C PHE A 133 4.12 1.80 8.74
N ASP A 134 4.91 1.91 9.81
CA ASP A 134 6.14 2.69 9.86
C ASP A 134 7.34 1.88 9.37
N PHE A 135 8.30 2.56 8.74
CA PHE A 135 9.56 1.93 8.34
C PHE A 135 10.30 1.28 9.52
N LYS A 136 10.21 1.85 10.72
CA LYS A 136 10.83 1.26 11.92
C LYS A 136 10.29 -0.12 12.27
N GLU A 137 9.11 -0.47 11.79
CA GLU A 137 8.47 -1.76 12.02
C GLU A 137 8.72 -2.76 10.87
N PHE A 138 9.39 -2.32 9.81
CA PHE A 138 9.66 -3.20 8.67
C PHE A 138 10.62 -4.32 9.05
N THR A 139 10.27 -5.53 8.60
CA THR A 139 11.12 -6.72 8.67
C THR A 139 11.93 -6.86 7.39
N SER A 140 12.87 -7.80 7.37
CA SER A 140 13.60 -8.13 6.13
C SER A 140 12.65 -8.58 5.01
N ASP A 141 11.57 -9.29 5.35
CA ASP A 141 10.55 -9.70 4.37
C ASP A 141 9.84 -8.49 3.76
N ASP A 142 9.51 -7.48 4.57
CA ASP A 142 8.91 -6.25 4.07
C ASP A 142 9.84 -5.57 3.05
N TYR A 143 11.14 -5.49 3.32
CA TYR A 143 12.10 -4.89 2.39
C TYR A 143 12.31 -5.71 1.11
N LEU A 144 12.12 -7.03 1.13
CA LEU A 144 12.19 -7.88 -0.06
C LEU A 144 11.05 -7.60 -1.05
N ARG A 145 10.01 -6.89 -0.62
CA ARG A 145 8.87 -6.53 -1.47
C ARG A 145 9.08 -5.28 -2.29
N ILE A 146 10.16 -4.55 -2.04
CA ILE A 146 10.46 -3.32 -2.78
C ILE A 146 10.65 -3.61 -4.26
N ASN A 147 9.88 -2.93 -5.10
CA ASN A 147 9.90 -3.07 -6.55
C ASN A 147 9.80 -4.52 -7.04
N ASN A 148 9.23 -5.38 -6.22
CA ASN A 148 9.07 -6.80 -6.53
C ASN A 148 7.69 -7.04 -7.19
N TRP A 149 7.57 -6.61 -8.43
CA TRP A 149 6.34 -6.72 -9.22
C TRP A 149 5.97 -8.17 -9.58
N GLY A 150 6.92 -9.10 -9.47
CA GLY A 150 6.67 -10.52 -9.65
C GLY A 150 5.64 -11.09 -8.68
N ILE A 151 5.43 -10.43 -7.54
CA ILE A 151 4.41 -10.81 -6.54
C ILE A 151 3.00 -10.81 -7.17
N LEU A 152 2.74 -9.94 -8.15
CA LEU A 152 1.44 -9.89 -8.83
C LEU A 152 1.15 -11.14 -9.67
N GLY A 153 2.16 -11.94 -9.98
CA GLY A 153 2.00 -13.21 -10.71
C GLY A 153 1.78 -13.07 -12.22
N PHE A 154 2.18 -11.96 -12.82
CA PHE A 154 2.28 -11.85 -14.27
C PHE A 154 3.63 -12.41 -14.72
N ASP A 155 3.61 -13.20 -15.77
CA ASP A 155 4.83 -13.82 -16.35
C ASP A 155 5.63 -12.85 -17.22
#